data_e095a9317436a43b762a3341515bdafa
#
_entry.id   e095a9317436a43b762a3341515bdafa
#
_cell.length_a   1.000
_cell.length_b   1.000
_cell.length_c   1.000
_cell.angle_alpha   90.00
_cell.angle_beta   90.00
_cell.angle_gamma   90.00
#
_symmetry.space_group_name_H-M   'P 1'
#
loop_
_entity.id
_entity.type
_entity.pdbx_description
1 polymer ?
#
loop_
_entity_poly.entity_id
_entity_poly.type
_entity_poly.pdbx_seq_one_letter_code
_entity_poly.pdbx_strand_id
1 'polypeptide(L)'
;MPAFIYLLLPIFFWSGNYILGRLTVSDGIDPFSISFLRWSLACLIILPFAYKKLWREREIIAKNWPLLVLFGWLGICNYNLFLYIGLTSTTVTNAVLLNSIMPVMILITARLLLGSKTSW
;
A
#
# COMPACT_ATOMS: atom_id res chain seq x y z
N MET A 1 -11.27 -24.23 -6.95
CA MET A 1 -11.57 -23.02 -7.74
C MET A 1 -11.65 -21.71 -6.95
N PRO A 2 -12.22 -21.61 -5.72
CA PRO A 2 -12.28 -20.32 -5.03
C PRO A 2 -10.92 -19.70 -4.67
N ALA A 3 -9.90 -20.50 -4.37
CA ALA A 3 -8.58 -19.99 -4.00
C ALA A 3 -7.92 -19.14 -5.09
N PHE A 4 -8.12 -19.49 -6.35
CA PHE A 4 -7.56 -18.76 -7.49
C PHE A 4 -8.17 -17.33 -7.62
N ILE A 5 -9.45 -17.21 -7.34
CA ILE A 5 -10.16 -15.91 -7.38
C ILE A 5 -9.60 -14.98 -6.31
N TYR A 6 -9.37 -15.49 -5.09
CA TYR A 6 -8.77 -14.71 -4.00
C TYR A 6 -7.33 -14.25 -4.28
N LEU A 7 -6.60 -14.95 -5.14
CA LEU A 7 -5.26 -14.55 -5.58
C LEU A 7 -5.31 -13.53 -6.72
N LEU A 8 -6.20 -13.72 -7.69
CA LEU A 8 -6.27 -12.85 -8.88
C LEU A 8 -6.91 -11.49 -8.59
N LEU A 9 -7.90 -11.44 -7.70
CA LEU A 9 -8.66 -10.23 -7.43
C LEU A 9 -7.80 -9.09 -6.84
N PRO A 10 -6.93 -9.33 -5.85
CA PRO A 10 -5.99 -8.31 -5.39
C PRO A 10 -5.03 -7.83 -6.47
N ILE A 11 -4.52 -8.75 -7.32
CA ILE A 11 -3.60 -8.40 -8.41
C ILE A 11 -4.30 -7.48 -9.42
N PHE A 12 -5.54 -7.80 -9.78
CA PHE A 12 -6.35 -6.98 -10.68
C PHE A 12 -6.59 -5.57 -10.13
N PHE A 13 -7.01 -5.47 -8.88
CA PHE A 13 -7.21 -4.16 -8.24
C PHE A 13 -5.90 -3.39 -8.09
N TRP A 14 -4.81 -4.08 -7.78
CA TRP A 14 -3.50 -3.43 -7.66
C TRP A 14 -2.98 -2.92 -9.00
N SER A 15 -3.15 -3.70 -10.07
CA SER A 15 -2.81 -3.24 -11.43
C SER A 15 -3.62 -2.00 -11.83
N GLY A 16 -4.93 -1.98 -11.52
CA GLY A 16 -5.78 -0.83 -11.73
C GLY A 16 -5.29 0.43 -10.99
N ASN A 17 -4.68 0.28 -9.83
CA ASN A 17 -4.11 1.39 -9.09
C ASN A 17 -3.01 2.14 -9.87
N TYR A 18 -2.13 1.42 -10.56
CA TYR A 18 -1.07 2.04 -11.38
C TYR A 18 -1.64 2.79 -12.56
N ILE A 19 -2.63 2.21 -13.25
CA ILE A 19 -3.27 2.81 -14.42
C ILE A 19 -4.01 4.09 -14.02
N LEU A 20 -4.86 4.01 -12.99
CA LEU A 20 -5.59 5.17 -12.48
C LEU A 20 -4.65 6.25 -11.94
N GLY A 21 -3.59 5.85 -11.23
CA GLY A 21 -2.59 6.80 -10.76
C GLY A 21 -1.91 7.54 -11.92
N ARG A 22 -1.57 6.86 -13.00
CA ARG A 22 -0.96 7.50 -14.17
C ARG A 22 -1.93 8.43 -14.88
N LEU A 23 -3.18 8.01 -15.09
CA LEU A 23 -4.19 8.84 -15.73
C LEU A 23 -4.45 10.14 -14.95
N THR A 24 -4.68 10.03 -13.64
CA THR A 24 -4.93 11.20 -12.81
C THR A 24 -3.75 12.18 -12.76
N VAL A 25 -2.51 11.65 -12.69
CA VAL A 25 -1.31 12.48 -12.72
C VAL A 25 -1.11 13.13 -14.11
N SER A 26 -1.43 12.42 -15.22
CA SER A 26 -1.34 13.00 -16.57
C SER A 26 -2.38 14.10 -16.81
N ASP A 27 -3.51 14.05 -16.11
CA ASP A 27 -4.53 15.10 -16.12
C ASP A 27 -4.16 16.31 -15.23
N GLY A 28 -2.97 16.33 -14.67
CA GLY A 28 -2.45 17.45 -13.87
C GLY A 28 -2.91 17.45 -12.41
N ILE A 29 -3.50 16.35 -11.91
CA ILE A 29 -3.88 16.25 -10.51
C ILE A 29 -2.62 15.96 -9.68
N ASP A 30 -2.44 16.75 -8.61
CA ASP A 30 -1.31 16.62 -7.72
C ASP A 30 -1.26 15.24 -7.04
N PRO A 31 -0.09 14.55 -7.03
CA PRO A 31 0.09 13.23 -6.40
C PRO A 31 -0.35 13.15 -4.92
N PHE A 32 -0.15 14.23 -4.17
CA PHE A 32 -0.58 14.29 -2.78
C PHE A 32 -2.11 14.26 -2.67
N SER A 33 -2.80 15.04 -3.49
CA SER A 33 -4.26 15.10 -3.54
C SER A 33 -4.88 13.76 -3.91
N ILE A 34 -4.32 13.06 -4.89
CA ILE A 34 -4.77 11.71 -5.28
C ILE A 34 -4.62 10.74 -4.11
N SER A 35 -3.44 10.73 -3.48
CA SER A 35 -3.16 9.85 -2.35
C SER A 35 -4.13 10.11 -1.20
N PHE A 36 -4.31 11.37 -0.82
CA PHE A 36 -5.20 11.78 0.26
C PHE A 36 -6.65 11.38 0.00
N LEU A 37 -7.20 11.72 -1.18
CA LEU A 37 -8.59 11.41 -1.52
C LEU A 37 -8.86 9.90 -1.51
N ARG A 38 -7.97 9.10 -2.08
CA ARG A 38 -8.12 7.64 -2.12
C ARG A 38 -8.14 7.01 -0.73
N TRP A 39 -7.20 7.40 0.12
CA TRP A 39 -7.13 6.83 1.46
C TRP A 39 -8.24 7.34 2.37
N SER A 40 -8.67 8.60 2.20
CA SER A 40 -9.84 9.14 2.88
C SER A 40 -11.11 8.38 2.50
N LEU A 41 -11.32 8.13 1.20
CA LEU A 41 -12.47 7.37 0.72
C LEU A 41 -12.43 5.92 1.22
N ALA A 42 -11.28 5.26 1.17
CA ALA A 42 -11.11 3.92 1.70
C ALA A 42 -11.41 3.86 3.21
N CYS A 43 -10.95 4.84 3.97
CA CYS A 43 -11.23 4.96 5.39
C CYS A 43 -12.73 5.14 5.65
N LEU A 44 -13.42 6.01 4.92
CA LEU A 44 -14.86 6.22 5.04
C LEU A 44 -15.67 4.96 4.75
N ILE A 45 -15.25 4.17 3.77
CA ILE A 45 -15.92 2.90 3.41
C ILE A 45 -15.67 1.83 4.49
N ILE A 46 -14.46 1.71 5.01
CA ILE A 46 -14.07 0.64 5.95
C ILE A 46 -14.53 0.96 7.38
N LEU A 47 -14.57 2.24 7.76
CA LEU A 47 -14.86 2.67 9.13
C LEU A 47 -16.17 2.09 9.70
N PRO A 48 -17.31 2.07 8.99
CA PRO A 48 -18.56 1.50 9.49
C PRO A 48 -18.43 0.02 9.85
N PHE A 49 -17.65 -0.74 9.08
CA PHE A 49 -17.44 -2.17 9.31
C PHE A 49 -16.44 -2.43 10.43
N ALA A 50 -15.43 -1.59 10.55
CA ALA A 50 -14.34 -1.72 11.53
C ALA A 50 -14.73 -1.12 12.90
N TYR A 51 -15.70 -0.20 12.98
CA TYR A 51 -16.03 0.59 14.16
C TYR A 51 -16.20 -0.23 15.44
N LYS A 52 -16.98 -1.31 15.38
CA LYS A 52 -17.24 -2.15 16.56
C LYS A 52 -15.95 -2.80 17.09
N LYS A 53 -15.07 -3.22 16.19
CA LYS A 53 -13.78 -3.83 16.56
C LYS A 53 -12.81 -2.79 17.10
N LEU A 54 -12.72 -1.63 16.45
CA LEU A 54 -11.90 -0.51 16.90
C LEU A 54 -12.29 -0.04 18.30
N TRP A 55 -13.59 0.06 18.58
CA TRP A 55 -14.08 0.45 19.89
C TRP A 55 -13.74 -0.57 20.97
N ARG A 56 -13.84 -1.86 20.65
CA ARG A 56 -13.52 -2.95 21.59
C ARG A 56 -12.01 -2.99 21.90
N GLU A 57 -11.17 -2.69 20.92
CA GLU A 57 -9.72 -2.77 21.03
C GLU A 57 -9.06 -1.40 21.28
N ARG A 58 -9.84 -0.37 21.62
CA ARG A 58 -9.39 1.02 21.76
C ARG A 58 -8.21 1.18 22.73
N GLU A 59 -8.15 0.39 23.81
CA GLU A 59 -7.06 0.46 24.79
C GLU A 59 -5.73 -0.04 24.21
N ILE A 60 -5.78 -1.11 23.42
CA ILE A 60 -4.61 -1.64 22.71
C ILE A 60 -4.14 -0.64 21.65
N ILE A 61 -5.08 -0.04 20.93
CA ILE A 61 -4.80 1.00 19.93
C ILE A 61 -4.19 2.23 20.59
N ALA A 62 -4.76 2.70 21.70
CA ALA A 62 -4.25 3.84 22.44
C ALA A 62 -2.86 3.59 23.04
N LYS A 63 -2.55 2.37 23.43
CA LYS A 63 -1.21 2.00 23.92
C LYS A 63 -0.16 1.98 22.81
N ASN A 64 -0.56 1.55 21.61
CA ASN A 64 0.36 1.33 20.49
C ASN A 64 0.23 2.37 19.36
N TRP A 65 -0.48 3.49 19.61
CA TRP A 65 -0.73 4.48 18.56
C TRP A 65 0.53 5.01 17.87
N PRO A 66 1.68 5.25 18.54
CA PRO A 66 2.85 5.77 17.84
C PRO A 66 3.39 4.78 16.81
N LEU A 67 3.35 3.48 17.17
CA LEU A 67 3.78 2.40 16.28
C LEU A 67 2.83 2.25 15.08
N LEU A 68 1.51 2.36 15.32
CA LEU A 68 0.50 2.30 14.26
C LEU A 68 0.63 3.48 13.29
N VAL A 69 0.86 4.70 13.81
CA VAL A 69 1.10 5.89 12.99
C VAL A 69 2.38 5.74 12.19
N LEU A 70 3.46 5.28 12.81
CA LEU A 70 4.74 5.06 12.14
C LEU A 70 4.61 4.07 10.97
N PHE A 71 3.98 2.92 11.20
CA PHE A 71 3.77 1.92 10.14
C PHE A 71 2.79 2.39 9.06
N GLY A 72 1.74 3.11 9.44
CA GLY A 72 0.82 3.72 8.48
C GLY A 72 1.52 4.76 7.60
N TRP A 73 2.35 5.60 8.20
CA TRP A 73 3.10 6.62 7.47
C TRP A 73 4.16 6.00 6.55
N LEU A 74 4.98 5.08 7.04
CA LEU A 74 6.02 4.43 6.24
C LEU A 74 5.44 3.51 5.17
N GLY A 75 4.49 2.65 5.53
CA GLY A 75 3.99 1.60 4.64
C GLY A 75 2.92 2.08 3.65
N ILE A 76 2.11 3.05 4.03
CA ILE A 76 0.97 3.49 3.22
C ILE A 76 1.23 4.86 2.60
N CYS A 77 1.47 5.88 3.43
CA CYS A 77 1.58 7.26 2.93
C CYS A 77 2.80 7.43 2.03
N ASN A 78 3.99 7.09 2.52
CA ASN A 78 5.22 7.28 1.75
C ASN A 78 5.25 6.45 0.49
N TYR A 79 4.90 5.16 0.57
CA TYR A 79 4.91 4.28 -0.59
C TYR A 79 4.02 4.81 -1.72
N ASN A 80 2.78 5.15 -1.41
CA ASN A 80 1.84 5.64 -2.43
C ASN A 80 2.22 7.01 -2.97
N LEU A 81 2.70 7.91 -2.11
CA LEU A 81 3.14 9.24 -2.53
C LEU A 81 4.34 9.14 -3.47
N PHE A 82 5.37 8.38 -3.11
CA PHE A 82 6.54 8.18 -3.96
C PHE A 82 6.20 7.49 -5.28
N LEU A 83 5.26 6.52 -5.25
CA LEU A 83 4.77 5.89 -6.47
C LEU A 83 4.14 6.93 -7.41
N TYR A 84 3.25 7.78 -6.92
CA TYR A 84 2.59 8.78 -7.75
C TYR A 84 3.55 9.88 -8.22
N ILE A 85 4.47 10.32 -7.38
CA ILE A 85 5.54 11.22 -7.81
C ILE A 85 6.39 10.56 -8.91
N GLY A 86 6.75 9.29 -8.76
CA GLY A 86 7.46 8.56 -9.80
C GLY A 86 6.69 8.48 -11.11
N LEU A 87 5.38 8.28 -11.06
CA LEU A 87 4.52 8.22 -12.24
C LEU A 87 4.39 9.57 -12.98
N THR A 88 4.80 10.69 -12.40
CA THR A 88 4.87 11.97 -13.14
C THR A 88 5.98 11.94 -14.21
N SER A 89 7.08 11.24 -13.93
CA SER A 89 8.30 11.24 -14.75
C SER A 89 8.64 9.89 -15.40
N THR A 90 7.87 8.82 -15.13
CA THR A 90 8.12 7.51 -15.73
C THR A 90 6.83 6.85 -16.21
N THR A 91 6.97 5.75 -16.97
CA THR A 91 5.84 4.95 -17.46
C THR A 91 5.34 3.98 -16.40
N VAL A 92 4.07 3.57 -16.52
CA VAL A 92 3.49 2.51 -15.66
C VAL A 92 4.32 1.22 -15.74
N THR A 93 4.78 0.86 -16.94
CA THR A 93 5.59 -0.35 -17.15
C THR A 93 6.88 -0.30 -16.32
N ASN A 94 7.61 0.82 -16.36
CA ASN A 94 8.84 0.98 -15.58
C ASN A 94 8.56 0.92 -14.07
N ALA A 95 7.50 1.57 -13.61
CA ALA A 95 7.11 1.55 -12.19
C ALA A 95 6.78 0.13 -11.72
N VAL A 96 6.05 -0.66 -12.52
CA VAL A 96 5.72 -2.06 -12.21
C VAL A 96 6.96 -2.94 -12.22
N LEU A 97 7.86 -2.77 -13.19
CA LEU A 97 9.13 -3.51 -13.26
C LEU A 97 10.00 -3.24 -12.02
N LEU A 98 10.15 -1.98 -11.62
CA LEU A 98 10.88 -1.63 -10.41
C LEU A 98 10.23 -2.23 -9.16
N ASN A 99 8.91 -2.24 -9.09
CA ASN A 99 8.19 -2.81 -7.96
C ASN A 99 8.31 -4.34 -7.89
N SER A 100 8.53 -5.02 -9.03
CA SER A 100 8.74 -6.47 -9.06
C SER A 100 10.03 -6.92 -8.38
N ILE A 101 10.98 -6.03 -8.12
CA ILE A 101 12.20 -6.29 -7.34
C ILE A 101 11.89 -6.36 -5.83
N MET A 102 10.77 -5.83 -5.38
CA MET A 102 10.42 -5.73 -3.95
C MET A 102 10.49 -7.08 -3.21
N PRO A 103 9.99 -8.22 -3.71
CA PRO A 103 10.10 -9.51 -3.02
C PRO A 103 11.55 -9.91 -2.77
N VAL A 104 12.45 -9.64 -3.73
CA VAL A 104 13.88 -9.94 -3.60
C VAL A 104 14.51 -9.05 -2.52
N MET A 105 14.18 -7.76 -2.51
CA MET A 105 14.64 -6.82 -1.48
C MET A 105 14.15 -7.21 -0.08
N ILE A 106 12.91 -7.66 0.02
CA ILE A 106 12.36 -8.16 1.30
C ILE A 106 13.14 -9.38 1.79
N LEU A 107 13.44 -10.35 0.92
CA LEU A 107 14.21 -11.54 1.30
C LEU A 107 15.63 -11.18 1.75
N ILE A 108 16.31 -10.29 1.03
CA ILE A 108 17.66 -9.83 1.39
C ILE A 108 17.61 -9.13 2.75
N THR A 109 16.69 -8.19 2.93
CA THR A 109 16.55 -7.42 4.17
C THR A 109 16.20 -8.31 5.35
N ALA A 110 15.27 -9.25 5.18
CA ALA A 110 14.90 -10.22 6.22
C ALA A 110 16.08 -11.10 6.63
N ARG A 111 16.91 -11.51 5.68
CA ARG A 111 18.11 -12.30 5.97
C ARG A 111 19.17 -11.50 6.71
N LEU A 112 19.39 -10.26 6.33
CA LEU A 112 20.42 -9.39 6.93
C LEU A 112 20.01 -8.89 8.33
N LEU A 113 18.76 -8.48 8.50
CA LEU A 113 18.30 -7.87 9.76
C LEU A 113 17.74 -8.85 10.75
N LEU A 114 17.05 -9.91 10.30
CA LEU A 114 16.36 -10.86 11.17
C LEU A 114 17.11 -12.21 11.29
N GLY A 115 18.22 -12.41 10.57
CA GLY A 115 18.95 -13.67 10.56
C GLY A 115 18.11 -14.88 10.11
N SER A 116 16.98 -14.62 9.41
CA SER A 116 16.04 -15.67 9.01
C SER A 116 16.71 -16.67 8.07
N LYS A 117 16.78 -17.93 8.49
CA LYS A 117 17.19 -19.03 7.61
C LYS A 117 16.03 -19.32 6.67
N THR A 118 16.18 -19.00 5.39
CA THR A 118 15.26 -19.46 4.35
C THR A 118 15.42 -20.97 4.23
N SER A 119 14.45 -21.73 4.74
CA SER A 119 14.32 -23.15 4.43
C SER A 119 13.67 -23.25 3.05
N TRP A 120 14.36 -23.91 2.14
CA TRP A 120 13.82 -24.31 0.82
C TRP A 120 12.98 -25.57 0.98
#